data_70b87f490c91e2263dd0660c5ce49dd6
#
_entry.id   70b87f490c91e2263dd0660c5ce49dd6
#
_cell.length_a   1.000
_cell.length_b   1.000
_cell.length_c   1.000
_cell.angle_alpha   90.00
_cell.angle_beta   90.00
_cell.angle_gamma   90.00
#
_symmetry.space_group_name_H-M   'P 1'
#
loop_
_entity.id
_entity.type
_entity.pdbx_description
1 polymer ?
#
loop_
_entity_poly.entity_id
_entity_poly.type
_entity_poly.pdbx_seq_one_letter_code
_entity_poly.pdbx_strand_id
1 'polypeptide(L)'
;MNRSGKILGKSSPFKLVDEMLKGSVRALSRLITLIEDETPGSSEVLKRIYYHSGNAYVVGLTGAPGTGKSTLMDHVAIELKRQGFKIGIIAIDPSSPFTGGAFLGDRLRMTETLNEDDIYIRSMSTRGNLGGLSVATKNVIKILDAFGKDFILIETVGTGQAEVDVMKETETTIVVSVPGLGDEIQIMKAGVMEIGDIFVVNKADKNGADRLVEEIETIFRMGFRSEEWVPPIMKTVATKREGVTALVEKILNHREYLIGKGLLRTKRMNRIQQEILEMVNAKIINEIIIPIREPYIVSEKLLDDIVLRRKDPYSVTEEIVDNIIEAFQRSPKGVNQIGK
;
A
#
# COMPACT_ATOMS: atom_id res chain seq x y z
N MET A 1 8.31 17.13 -28.73
CA MET A 1 8.36 18.50 -28.17
C MET A 1 8.37 18.41 -26.65
N ASN A 2 9.52 18.69 -26.04
CA ASN A 2 9.78 18.57 -24.60
C ASN A 2 8.95 19.53 -23.76
N ARG A 3 8.08 19.00 -22.90
CA ARG A 3 7.41 19.75 -21.81
C ARG A 3 8.01 19.48 -20.43
N SER A 4 9.33 19.31 -20.35
CA SER A 4 10.05 19.02 -19.10
C SER A 4 10.92 20.18 -18.63
N GLY A 5 10.40 21.35 -18.52
CA GLY A 5 11.25 22.45 -18.14
C GLY A 5 10.53 23.68 -17.63
N LYS A 6 9.78 23.56 -16.49
CA LYS A 6 9.43 24.73 -15.65
C LYS A 6 8.42 24.34 -14.59
N ILE A 7 8.81 23.81 -13.46
CA ILE A 7 8.18 24.01 -12.14
C ILE A 7 9.07 23.33 -11.09
N LEU A 8 10.19 23.92 -10.77
CA LEU A 8 10.87 23.66 -9.50
C LEU A 8 11.63 24.93 -9.12
N GLY A 9 10.96 25.77 -8.35
CA GLY A 9 11.65 26.85 -7.64
C GLY A 9 12.70 26.24 -6.72
N LYS A 10 13.92 26.60 -6.93
CA LYS A 10 15.25 26.41 -6.38
C LYS A 10 15.44 25.93 -4.92
N SER A 11 14.66 24.99 -4.39
CA SER A 11 15.01 24.32 -3.11
C SER A 11 15.62 22.97 -3.43
N SER A 12 16.83 22.71 -2.95
CA SER A 12 17.42 21.37 -2.98
C SER A 12 16.45 20.36 -2.34
N PRO A 13 16.30 19.13 -2.87
CA PRO A 13 15.44 18.09 -2.24
C PRO A 13 15.76 17.87 -0.76
N PHE A 14 17.01 17.99 -0.35
CA PHE A 14 17.42 17.90 1.06
C PHE A 14 16.90 19.04 1.92
N LYS A 15 16.82 20.26 1.38
CA LYS A 15 16.22 21.40 2.08
C LYS A 15 14.73 21.18 2.33
N LEU A 16 14.03 20.53 1.38
CA LEU A 16 12.62 20.14 1.58
C LEU A 16 12.46 19.12 2.71
N VAL A 17 13.41 18.19 2.89
CA VAL A 17 13.41 17.26 4.03
C VAL A 17 13.52 18.03 5.33
N ASP A 18 14.46 18.97 5.44
CA ASP A 18 14.65 19.77 6.66
C ASP A 18 13.41 20.64 6.98
N GLU A 19 12.78 21.21 5.96
CA GLU A 19 11.54 21.98 6.11
C GLU A 19 10.36 21.09 6.53
N MET A 20 10.25 19.90 5.96
CA MET A 20 9.24 18.90 6.29
C MET A 20 9.39 18.44 7.75
N LEU A 21 10.60 18.09 8.19
CA LEU A 21 10.87 17.70 9.58
C LEU A 21 10.59 18.80 10.60
N LYS A 22 10.57 20.07 10.17
CA LYS A 22 10.15 21.22 10.98
C LYS A 22 8.63 21.48 10.92
N GLY A 23 7.84 20.60 10.30
CA GLY A 23 6.38 20.69 10.25
C GLY A 23 5.81 21.43 9.04
N SER A 24 6.60 21.68 7.99
CA SER A 24 6.09 22.33 6.79
C SER A 24 5.24 21.39 5.92
N VAL A 25 3.91 21.55 5.94
CA VAL A 25 2.96 20.81 5.09
C VAL A 25 3.23 21.04 3.60
N ARG A 26 3.70 22.24 3.23
CA ARG A 26 4.06 22.55 1.84
C ARG A 26 5.28 21.71 1.39
N ALA A 27 6.28 21.57 2.26
CA ALA A 27 7.45 20.74 1.98
C ALA A 27 7.07 19.26 1.91
N LEU A 28 6.21 18.79 2.82
CA LEU A 28 5.62 17.45 2.80
C LEU A 28 4.97 17.13 1.45
N SER A 29 4.05 17.98 0.99
CA SER A 29 3.33 17.77 -0.29
C SER A 29 4.28 17.73 -1.49
N ARG A 30 5.34 18.57 -1.48
CA ARG A 30 6.35 18.58 -2.55
C ARG A 30 7.24 17.34 -2.54
N LEU A 31 7.64 16.87 -1.36
CA LEU A 31 8.42 15.64 -1.22
C LEU A 31 7.62 14.43 -1.70
N ILE A 32 6.34 14.33 -1.33
CA ILE A 32 5.47 13.27 -1.80
C ILE A 32 5.42 13.27 -3.33
N THR A 33 5.18 14.43 -3.96
CA THR A 33 5.15 14.54 -5.43
C THR A 33 6.49 14.15 -6.07
N LEU A 34 7.63 14.57 -5.49
CA LEU A 34 8.97 14.21 -5.98
C LEU A 34 9.19 12.70 -5.95
N ILE A 35 8.71 12.02 -4.91
CA ILE A 35 8.83 10.56 -4.75
C ILE A 35 7.86 9.81 -5.69
N GLU A 36 6.63 10.31 -5.84
CA GLU A 36 5.65 9.73 -6.79
C GLU A 36 6.12 9.81 -8.24
N ASP A 37 6.85 10.87 -8.60
CA ASP A 37 7.38 11.09 -9.95
C ASP A 37 8.74 10.44 -10.16
N GLU A 38 9.27 9.70 -9.18
CA GLU A 38 10.56 9.00 -9.23
C GLU A 38 11.69 9.89 -9.77
N THR A 39 11.69 11.16 -9.37
CA THR A 39 12.66 12.13 -9.86
C THR A 39 14.10 11.77 -9.42
N PRO A 40 15.14 12.12 -10.20
CA PRO A 40 16.52 11.89 -9.79
C PRO A 40 16.80 12.45 -8.39
N GLY A 41 17.39 11.63 -7.52
CA GLY A 41 17.67 11.97 -6.11
C GLY A 41 16.60 11.54 -5.11
N SER A 42 15.48 10.94 -5.56
CA SER A 42 14.44 10.39 -4.67
C SER A 42 14.99 9.37 -3.69
N SER A 43 15.90 8.50 -4.13
CA SER A 43 16.54 7.48 -3.28
C SER A 43 17.34 8.12 -2.11
N GLU A 44 18.09 9.17 -2.39
CA GLU A 44 18.87 9.85 -1.35
C GLU A 44 18.00 10.58 -0.33
N VAL A 45 16.87 11.14 -0.80
CA VAL A 45 15.84 11.73 0.06
C VAL A 45 15.24 10.67 0.98
N LEU A 46 14.87 9.51 0.45
CA LEU A 46 14.31 8.41 1.22
C LEU A 46 15.27 7.85 2.26
N LYS A 47 16.55 7.71 1.93
CA LYS A 47 17.59 7.31 2.90
C LYS A 47 17.63 8.25 4.10
N ARG A 48 17.52 9.55 3.86
CA ARG A 48 17.53 10.53 4.96
C ARG A 48 16.24 10.49 5.78
N ILE A 49 15.08 10.34 5.14
CA ILE A 49 13.77 10.27 5.79
C ILE A 49 13.66 9.00 6.65
N TYR A 50 14.25 7.88 6.23
CA TYR A 50 14.16 6.58 6.88
C TYR A 50 14.50 6.63 8.37
N TYR A 51 15.53 7.37 8.76
CA TYR A 51 15.97 7.49 10.15
C TYR A 51 14.99 8.27 11.05
N HIS A 52 14.00 8.93 10.48
CA HIS A 52 12.97 9.68 11.19
C HIS A 52 11.61 8.98 11.18
N SER A 53 11.50 7.83 10.51
CA SER A 53 10.29 7.03 10.42
C SER A 53 10.36 5.79 11.34
N GLY A 54 9.27 5.03 11.43
CA GLY A 54 9.18 3.78 12.19
C GLY A 54 8.26 3.85 13.42
N ASN A 55 7.57 4.98 13.65
CA ASN A 55 6.71 5.21 14.80
C ASN A 55 5.22 5.09 14.48
N ALA A 56 4.79 5.51 13.29
CA ALA A 56 3.39 5.51 12.90
C ALA A 56 2.79 4.10 12.90
N TYR A 57 1.50 4.03 13.20
CA TYR A 57 0.69 2.82 13.11
C TYR A 57 -0.18 2.88 11.86
N VAL A 58 -0.06 1.88 10.98
CA VAL A 58 -0.73 1.88 9.68
C VAL A 58 -1.98 1.02 9.73
N VAL A 59 -3.12 1.61 9.37
CA VAL A 59 -4.43 0.94 9.32
C VAL A 59 -4.95 0.96 7.89
N GLY A 60 -5.29 -0.20 7.36
CA GLY A 60 -5.87 -0.34 6.03
C GLY A 60 -7.36 -0.59 6.06
N LEU A 61 -8.10 0.07 5.17
CA LEU A 61 -9.52 -0.19 4.93
C LEU A 61 -9.69 -0.76 3.53
N THR A 62 -10.28 -1.96 3.45
CA THR A 62 -10.58 -2.65 2.20
C THR A 62 -12.03 -3.11 2.15
N GLY A 63 -12.49 -3.53 1.00
CA GLY A 63 -13.86 -4.01 0.75
C GLY A 63 -14.40 -3.51 -0.59
N ALA A 64 -15.51 -4.06 -1.04
CA ALA A 64 -16.10 -3.76 -2.34
C ALA A 64 -16.36 -2.26 -2.58
N PRO A 65 -16.38 -1.79 -3.83
CA PRO A 65 -16.81 -0.45 -4.15
C PRO A 65 -18.22 -0.16 -3.61
N GLY A 66 -18.45 1.04 -3.09
CA GLY A 66 -19.75 1.43 -2.56
C GLY A 66 -20.09 0.93 -1.14
N THR A 67 -19.18 0.22 -0.46
CA THR A 67 -19.38 -0.20 0.95
C THR A 67 -19.32 0.96 1.94
N GLY A 68 -18.85 2.14 1.52
CA GLY A 68 -18.77 3.34 2.36
C GLY A 68 -17.45 3.47 3.10
N LYS A 69 -16.36 2.88 2.58
CA LYS A 69 -15.01 2.97 3.14
C LYS A 69 -14.57 4.41 3.38
N SER A 70 -14.68 5.28 2.38
CA SER A 70 -14.24 6.68 2.47
C SER A 70 -14.99 7.43 3.58
N THR A 71 -16.31 7.26 3.69
CA THR A 71 -17.11 7.86 4.76
C THR A 71 -16.73 7.31 6.14
N LEU A 72 -16.50 6.00 6.22
CA LEU A 72 -16.09 5.36 7.47
C LEU A 72 -14.69 5.84 7.89
N MET A 73 -13.77 5.94 6.94
CA MET A 73 -12.41 6.42 7.17
C MET A 73 -12.41 7.88 7.64
N ASP A 74 -13.23 8.74 7.04
CA ASP A 74 -13.39 10.14 7.44
C ASP A 74 -13.72 10.23 8.94
N HIS A 75 -14.73 9.47 9.38
CA HIS A 75 -15.14 9.47 10.77
C HIS A 75 -14.15 8.77 11.72
N VAL A 76 -13.49 7.71 11.29
CA VAL A 76 -12.41 7.05 12.06
C VAL A 76 -11.25 8.02 12.28
N ALA A 77 -10.87 8.80 11.24
CA ALA A 77 -9.81 9.80 11.35
C ALA A 77 -10.17 10.90 12.35
N ILE A 78 -11.38 11.42 12.29
CA ILE A 78 -11.89 12.42 13.23
C ILE A 78 -11.89 11.88 14.67
N GLU A 79 -12.35 10.66 14.86
CA GLU A 79 -12.41 10.06 16.22
C GLU A 79 -11.01 9.81 16.78
N LEU A 80 -10.06 9.32 15.98
CA LEU A 80 -8.65 9.20 16.40
C LEU A 80 -8.05 10.57 16.72
N LYS A 81 -8.33 11.62 15.92
CA LYS A 81 -7.92 12.99 16.22
C LYS A 81 -8.48 13.49 17.54
N ARG A 82 -9.77 13.22 17.83
CA ARG A 82 -10.40 13.60 19.14
C ARG A 82 -9.68 12.97 20.33
N GLN A 83 -9.02 11.81 20.12
CA GLN A 83 -8.19 11.16 21.14
C GLN A 83 -6.75 11.70 21.17
N GLY A 84 -6.44 12.74 20.41
CA GLY A 84 -5.15 13.44 20.43
C GLY A 84 -4.11 12.92 19.44
N PHE A 85 -4.47 12.00 18.53
CA PHE A 85 -3.54 11.47 17.54
C PHE A 85 -3.48 12.38 16.29
N LYS A 86 -2.29 12.45 15.69
CA LYS A 86 -2.05 13.11 14.39
C LYS A 86 -2.22 12.10 13.26
N ILE A 87 -3.06 12.42 12.27
CA ILE A 87 -3.51 11.47 11.27
C ILE A 87 -2.96 11.81 9.88
N GLY A 88 -2.46 10.80 9.17
CA GLY A 88 -2.23 10.83 7.73
C GLY A 88 -3.24 9.92 7.02
N ILE A 89 -3.81 10.35 5.91
CA ILE A 89 -4.71 9.55 5.08
C ILE A 89 -4.10 9.41 3.70
N ILE A 90 -4.07 8.18 3.19
CA ILE A 90 -3.69 7.83 1.83
C ILE A 90 -4.92 7.20 1.18
N ALA A 91 -5.54 7.92 0.24
CA ALA A 91 -6.63 7.40 -0.58
C ALA A 91 -6.05 6.91 -1.91
N ILE A 92 -6.17 5.61 -2.18
CA ILE A 92 -5.68 5.00 -3.42
C ILE A 92 -6.85 4.92 -4.38
N ASP A 93 -6.76 5.67 -5.49
CA ASP A 93 -7.77 5.74 -6.53
C ASP A 93 -7.36 4.93 -7.77
N PRO A 94 -8.30 4.36 -8.52
CA PRO A 94 -7.99 3.83 -9.84
C PRO A 94 -7.46 4.97 -10.71
N SER A 95 -6.43 4.67 -11.50
CA SER A 95 -5.89 5.64 -12.45
C SER A 95 -6.97 6.02 -13.46
N SER A 96 -7.13 7.32 -13.70
CA SER A 96 -7.93 7.79 -14.84
C SER A 96 -7.31 7.27 -16.14
N PRO A 97 -8.06 6.55 -16.99
CA PRO A 97 -7.53 6.07 -18.29
C PRO A 97 -7.12 7.22 -19.23
N PHE A 98 -7.59 8.44 -18.97
CA PHE A 98 -7.34 9.60 -19.81
C PHE A 98 -6.20 10.50 -19.32
N THR A 99 -6.00 10.61 -18.00
CA THR A 99 -5.04 11.57 -17.41
C THR A 99 -3.91 10.88 -16.67
N GLY A 100 -4.04 9.58 -16.36
CA GLY A 100 -3.09 8.83 -15.51
C GLY A 100 -3.03 9.32 -14.06
N GLY A 101 -3.82 10.33 -13.69
CA GLY A 101 -3.89 10.89 -12.34
C GLY A 101 -5.02 10.31 -11.50
N ALA A 102 -5.00 10.53 -10.19
CA ALA A 102 -6.09 10.17 -9.29
C ALA A 102 -7.37 10.95 -9.63
N PHE A 103 -8.52 10.30 -9.52
CA PHE A 103 -9.80 10.97 -9.64
C PHE A 103 -9.97 11.94 -8.46
N LEU A 104 -10.16 13.24 -8.75
CA LEU A 104 -10.42 14.26 -7.73
C LEU A 104 -11.71 14.02 -6.90
N GLY A 105 -12.57 13.10 -7.35
CA GLY A 105 -13.89 12.85 -6.76
C GLY A 105 -13.87 12.27 -5.35
N ASP A 106 -12.83 11.56 -4.95
CA ASP A 106 -12.80 10.93 -3.62
C ASP A 106 -12.42 11.92 -2.51
N ARG A 107 -11.67 12.97 -2.81
CA ARG A 107 -11.47 14.08 -1.86
C ARG A 107 -12.78 14.76 -1.45
N LEU A 108 -13.74 14.84 -2.37
CA LEU A 108 -15.06 15.43 -2.09
C LEU A 108 -15.92 14.60 -1.13
N ARG A 109 -15.54 13.35 -0.87
CA ARG A 109 -16.27 12.46 0.06
C ARG A 109 -15.78 12.56 1.50
N MET A 110 -14.55 13.07 1.71
CA MET A 110 -13.93 13.26 3.03
C MET A 110 -14.11 14.73 3.45
N THR A 111 -15.35 15.16 3.61
CA THR A 111 -15.67 16.59 3.80
C THR A 111 -15.29 17.10 5.18
N GLU A 112 -15.25 16.27 6.19
CA GLU A 112 -14.97 16.69 7.57
C GLU A 112 -13.46 16.79 7.82
N THR A 113 -12.69 15.79 7.37
CA THR A 113 -11.22 15.78 7.55
C THR A 113 -10.51 16.87 6.75
N LEU A 114 -11.10 17.36 5.65
CA LEU A 114 -10.49 18.42 4.83
C LEU A 114 -10.35 19.77 5.59
N ASN A 115 -11.14 19.97 6.63
CA ASN A 115 -11.14 21.21 7.42
C ASN A 115 -10.33 21.11 8.71
N GLU A 116 -9.63 20.00 8.93
CA GLU A 116 -8.93 19.70 10.17
C GLU A 116 -7.42 19.84 10.03
N ASP A 117 -6.81 20.81 10.73
CA ASP A 117 -5.39 21.17 10.61
C ASP A 117 -4.41 20.01 10.89
N ASP A 118 -4.77 19.06 11.77
CA ASP A 118 -3.91 17.93 12.15
C ASP A 118 -4.06 16.70 11.26
N ILE A 119 -5.00 16.72 10.28
CA ILE A 119 -5.20 15.63 9.34
C ILE A 119 -4.58 15.99 7.99
N TYR A 120 -3.71 15.15 7.50
CA TYR A 120 -3.13 15.30 6.16
C TYR A 120 -3.68 14.23 5.22
N ILE A 121 -4.18 14.65 4.05
CA ILE A 121 -4.79 13.74 3.07
C ILE A 121 -4.00 13.78 1.76
N ARG A 122 -3.65 12.59 1.24
CA ARG A 122 -3.06 12.42 -0.09
C ARG A 122 -3.85 11.39 -0.90
N SER A 123 -4.36 11.80 -2.05
CA SER A 123 -4.88 10.87 -3.06
C SER A 123 -3.74 10.44 -3.97
N MET A 124 -3.62 9.13 -4.18
CA MET A 124 -2.62 8.50 -5.05
C MET A 124 -3.31 7.67 -6.13
N SER A 125 -2.73 7.60 -7.32
CA SER A 125 -3.25 6.76 -8.41
C SER A 125 -2.44 5.47 -8.51
N THR A 126 -3.08 4.37 -8.92
CA THR A 126 -2.41 3.08 -9.14
C THR A 126 -1.45 3.09 -10.33
N ARG A 127 -1.47 4.13 -11.18
CA ARG A 127 -0.62 4.34 -12.37
C ARG A 127 -0.48 3.10 -13.27
N GLY A 128 -1.52 2.25 -13.32
CA GLY A 128 -1.55 1.07 -14.20
C GLY A 128 -0.72 -0.12 -13.72
N ASN A 129 -0.06 -0.04 -12.58
CA ASN A 129 0.60 -1.21 -11.98
C ASN A 129 -0.47 -2.14 -11.41
N LEU A 130 -0.65 -3.30 -12.04
CA LEU A 130 -1.55 -4.38 -11.62
C LEU A 130 -1.15 -5.01 -10.27
N GLY A 131 -0.02 -4.64 -9.70
CA GLY A 131 0.59 -5.15 -8.48
C GLY A 131 0.39 -4.28 -7.23
N GLY A 132 -0.72 -3.57 -7.13
CA GLY A 132 -1.11 -2.97 -5.86
C GLY A 132 -0.41 -1.68 -5.48
N LEU A 133 -0.19 -1.51 -4.23
CA LEU A 133 0.47 -0.35 -3.65
C LEU A 133 1.77 -0.13 -4.37
N SER A 134 1.81 0.91 -5.18
CA SER A 134 3.03 1.27 -5.87
C SER A 134 4.15 1.46 -4.83
N VAL A 135 5.37 1.21 -5.21
CA VAL A 135 6.55 1.54 -4.41
C VAL A 135 6.44 2.97 -3.85
N ALA A 136 5.80 3.87 -4.61
CA ALA A 136 5.49 5.22 -4.18
C ALA A 136 4.63 5.27 -2.90
N THR A 137 3.61 4.41 -2.76
CA THR A 137 2.75 4.41 -1.55
C THR A 137 3.53 3.96 -0.31
N LYS A 138 4.38 2.94 -0.42
CA LYS A 138 5.30 2.51 0.66
C LYS A 138 6.19 3.68 1.11
N ASN A 139 6.70 4.45 0.15
CA ASN A 139 7.53 5.61 0.42
C ASN A 139 6.74 6.77 1.04
N VAL A 140 5.51 7.01 0.60
CA VAL A 140 4.63 8.04 1.18
C VAL A 140 4.27 7.71 2.63
N ILE A 141 4.05 6.44 2.99
CA ILE A 141 3.89 6.00 4.38
C ILE A 141 5.10 6.45 5.22
N LYS A 142 6.34 6.18 4.76
CA LYS A 142 7.56 6.59 5.48
C LYS A 142 7.68 8.10 5.62
N ILE A 143 7.28 8.86 4.60
CA ILE A 143 7.31 10.34 4.63
C ILE A 143 6.30 10.88 5.65
N LEU A 144 5.07 10.34 5.69
CA LEU A 144 4.05 10.75 6.66
C LEU A 144 4.44 10.39 8.09
N ASP A 145 5.05 9.22 8.27
CA ASP A 145 5.60 8.78 9.55
C ASP A 145 6.72 9.72 10.03
N ALA A 146 7.69 10.03 9.17
CA ALA A 146 8.77 10.99 9.48
C ALA A 146 8.25 12.43 9.69
N PHE A 147 7.12 12.78 9.11
CA PHE A 147 6.43 14.05 9.37
C PHE A 147 5.78 14.12 10.75
N GLY A 148 5.73 12.97 11.46
CA GLY A 148 5.20 12.86 12.82
C GLY A 148 3.70 12.55 12.88
N LYS A 149 3.17 11.77 11.92
CA LYS A 149 1.83 11.22 12.03
C LYS A 149 1.84 9.98 12.90
N ASP A 150 0.88 9.91 13.86
CA ASP A 150 0.76 8.77 14.79
C ASP A 150 0.03 7.59 14.13
N PHE A 151 -1.00 7.90 13.33
CA PHE A 151 -1.74 6.94 12.53
C PHE A 151 -1.71 7.31 11.06
N ILE A 152 -1.53 6.28 10.21
CA ILE A 152 -1.66 6.41 8.76
C ILE A 152 -2.79 5.48 8.32
N LEU A 153 -3.87 6.07 7.81
CA LEU A 153 -5.03 5.34 7.31
C LEU A 153 -4.90 5.20 5.80
N ILE A 154 -5.11 3.98 5.28
CA ILE A 154 -5.01 3.70 3.84
C ILE A 154 -6.33 3.15 3.35
N GLU A 155 -6.93 3.79 2.35
CA GLU A 155 -8.12 3.31 1.66
C GLU A 155 -7.75 2.72 0.31
N THR A 156 -8.31 1.54 0.01
CA THR A 156 -8.16 0.89 -1.29
C THR A 156 -9.42 0.99 -2.14
N VAL A 157 -9.24 0.81 -3.43
CA VAL A 157 -10.32 0.94 -4.44
C VAL A 157 -11.42 -0.11 -4.34
N GLY A 158 -11.11 -1.29 -3.81
CA GLY A 158 -12.07 -2.39 -3.75
C GLY A 158 -12.14 -3.24 -5.02
N THR A 159 -11.06 -3.35 -5.81
CA THR A 159 -11.07 -4.01 -7.12
C THR A 159 -10.18 -5.26 -7.24
N GLY A 160 -9.93 -6.00 -6.13
CA GLY A 160 -9.29 -7.32 -6.21
C GLY A 160 -7.83 -7.38 -5.71
N GLN A 161 -6.89 -7.94 -6.47
CA GLN A 161 -5.53 -8.27 -6.05
C GLN A 161 -4.75 -7.10 -5.40
N ALA A 162 -4.99 -5.85 -5.85
CA ALA A 162 -4.40 -4.65 -5.27
C ALA A 162 -4.71 -4.48 -3.77
N GLU A 163 -5.82 -5.02 -3.30
CA GLU A 163 -6.24 -4.95 -1.90
C GLU A 163 -5.36 -5.80 -0.99
N VAL A 164 -5.00 -7.00 -1.44
CA VAL A 164 -4.14 -7.92 -0.69
C VAL A 164 -2.75 -7.30 -0.50
N ASP A 165 -2.23 -6.61 -1.53
CA ASP A 165 -0.91 -5.97 -1.45
C ASP A 165 -0.90 -4.76 -0.50
N VAL A 166 -2.00 -3.99 -0.45
CA VAL A 166 -2.16 -2.92 0.56
C VAL A 166 -2.07 -3.47 1.97
N MET A 167 -2.69 -4.62 2.21
CA MET A 167 -2.77 -5.20 3.54
C MET A 167 -1.41 -5.66 4.06
N LYS A 168 -0.45 -5.95 3.18
CA LYS A 168 0.93 -6.25 3.58
C LYS A 168 1.64 -5.05 4.23
N GLU A 169 1.17 -3.82 3.92
CA GLU A 169 1.74 -2.59 4.45
C GLU A 169 1.07 -2.11 5.75
N THR A 170 0.03 -2.80 6.22
CA THR A 170 -0.74 -2.37 7.38
C THR A 170 -0.45 -3.22 8.62
N GLU A 171 -0.57 -2.61 9.80
CA GLU A 171 -0.55 -3.31 11.08
C GLU A 171 -1.95 -3.86 11.41
N THR A 172 -3.00 -3.09 11.10
CA THR A 172 -4.40 -3.50 11.22
C THR A 172 -5.11 -3.39 9.89
N THR A 173 -5.79 -4.45 9.48
CA THR A 173 -6.63 -4.49 8.30
C THR A 173 -8.10 -4.52 8.68
N ILE A 174 -8.87 -3.55 8.19
CA ILE A 174 -10.33 -3.49 8.36
C ILE A 174 -10.99 -3.88 7.05
N VAL A 175 -11.81 -4.93 7.09
CA VAL A 175 -12.61 -5.39 5.95
C VAL A 175 -14.02 -4.84 6.08
N VAL A 176 -14.45 -4.02 5.12
CA VAL A 176 -15.75 -3.35 5.15
C VAL A 176 -16.71 -3.99 4.14
N SER A 177 -17.81 -4.53 4.66
CA SER A 177 -18.91 -5.14 3.90
C SER A 177 -20.23 -4.40 4.14
N VAL A 178 -21.24 -4.61 3.29
CA VAL A 178 -22.58 -4.04 3.46
C VAL A 178 -23.64 -5.09 3.09
N PRO A 179 -24.82 -5.11 3.71
CA PRO A 179 -25.85 -6.06 3.34
C PRO A 179 -26.39 -5.81 1.92
N GLY A 180 -26.57 -6.88 1.15
CA GLY A 180 -27.29 -6.88 -0.14
C GLY A 180 -26.45 -6.70 -1.40
N LEU A 181 -25.12 -6.72 -1.34
CA LEU A 181 -24.26 -6.87 -2.52
C LEU A 181 -24.00 -8.37 -2.73
N GLY A 182 -24.75 -9.04 -3.61
CA GLY A 182 -24.74 -10.50 -3.78
C GLY A 182 -23.40 -11.22 -4.00
N ASP A 183 -22.32 -10.48 -4.29
CA ASP A 183 -20.97 -10.99 -4.53
C ASP A 183 -20.08 -10.99 -3.26
N GLU A 184 -20.57 -10.55 -2.10
CA GLU A 184 -19.77 -10.37 -0.88
C GLU A 184 -19.16 -11.67 -0.38
N ILE A 185 -19.90 -12.77 -0.45
CA ILE A 185 -19.40 -14.09 -0.04
C ILE A 185 -18.26 -14.57 -0.95
N GLN A 186 -18.27 -14.19 -2.22
CA GLN A 186 -17.18 -14.54 -3.14
C GLN A 186 -15.92 -13.69 -2.89
N ILE A 187 -16.07 -12.41 -2.61
CA ILE A 187 -14.96 -11.52 -2.24
C ILE A 187 -14.37 -11.97 -0.90
N MET A 188 -15.20 -12.34 0.06
CA MET A 188 -14.76 -12.90 1.34
C MET A 188 -14.00 -14.22 1.18
N LYS A 189 -14.41 -15.09 0.23
CA LYS A 189 -13.73 -16.36 -0.08
C LYS A 189 -12.37 -16.16 -0.79
N ALA A 190 -12.11 -15.02 -1.41
CA ALA A 190 -10.93 -14.74 -2.23
C ALA A 190 -9.70 -14.27 -1.43
N GLY A 191 -9.46 -14.79 -0.23
CA GLY A 191 -8.26 -14.47 0.58
C GLY A 191 -8.40 -13.23 1.46
N VAL A 192 -9.47 -12.43 1.32
CA VAL A 192 -9.70 -11.24 2.15
C VAL A 192 -10.01 -11.61 3.60
N MET A 193 -10.61 -12.79 3.82
CA MET A 193 -10.88 -13.31 5.18
C MET A 193 -9.60 -13.64 5.95
N GLU A 194 -8.53 -14.02 5.25
CA GLU A 194 -7.26 -14.41 5.87
C GLU A 194 -6.42 -13.20 6.31
N ILE A 195 -6.73 -12.02 5.76
CA ILE A 195 -5.95 -10.79 6.00
C ILE A 195 -6.66 -9.78 6.90
N GLY A 196 -7.94 -9.98 7.20
CA GLY A 196 -8.74 -9.06 8.02
C GLY A 196 -8.49 -9.24 9.51
N ASP A 197 -8.08 -8.17 10.19
CA ASP A 197 -7.94 -8.12 11.64
C ASP A 197 -9.24 -7.65 12.33
N ILE A 198 -10.09 -6.87 11.62
CA ILE A 198 -11.39 -6.37 12.08
C ILE A 198 -12.36 -6.43 10.90
N PHE A 199 -13.58 -6.90 11.13
CA PHE A 199 -14.64 -6.94 10.11
C PHE A 199 -15.73 -5.95 10.44
N VAL A 200 -16.16 -5.17 9.45
CA VAL A 200 -17.18 -4.14 9.61
C VAL A 200 -18.35 -4.40 8.64
N VAL A 201 -19.52 -4.59 9.18
CA VAL A 201 -20.79 -4.55 8.43
C VAL A 201 -21.31 -3.12 8.50
N ASN A 202 -20.99 -2.34 7.46
CA ASN A 202 -21.45 -0.95 7.34
C ASN A 202 -22.86 -0.89 6.73
N LYS A 203 -23.52 0.27 6.85
CA LYS A 203 -24.95 0.44 6.50
C LYS A 203 -25.83 -0.55 7.24
N ALA A 204 -25.53 -0.78 8.52
CA ALA A 204 -26.22 -1.75 9.34
C ALA A 204 -27.70 -1.39 9.66
N ASP A 205 -28.14 -0.20 9.26
CA ASP A 205 -29.52 0.24 9.24
C ASP A 205 -30.35 -0.41 8.09
N LYS A 206 -29.68 -1.07 7.14
CA LYS A 206 -30.35 -1.81 6.08
C LYS A 206 -30.71 -3.23 6.49
N ASN A 207 -31.80 -3.75 5.90
CA ASN A 207 -32.20 -5.14 6.09
C ASN A 207 -31.09 -6.11 5.65
N GLY A 208 -30.88 -7.16 6.43
CA GLY A 208 -29.88 -8.20 6.14
C GLY A 208 -28.54 -8.01 6.86
N ALA A 209 -28.36 -6.94 7.64
CA ALA A 209 -27.12 -6.72 8.37
C ALA A 209 -26.82 -7.83 9.39
N ASP A 210 -27.83 -8.30 10.13
CA ASP A 210 -27.67 -9.40 11.10
C ASP A 210 -27.31 -10.71 10.41
N ARG A 211 -27.97 -11.00 9.29
CA ARG A 211 -27.66 -12.18 8.48
C ARG A 211 -26.21 -12.16 7.97
N LEU A 212 -25.72 -11.03 7.50
CA LEU A 212 -24.33 -10.89 7.03
C LEU A 212 -23.34 -11.12 8.18
N VAL A 213 -23.63 -10.63 9.39
CA VAL A 213 -22.82 -10.93 10.58
C VAL A 213 -22.77 -12.44 10.85
N GLU A 214 -23.93 -13.13 10.85
CA GLU A 214 -24.00 -14.58 11.06
C GLU A 214 -23.24 -15.37 9.97
N GLU A 215 -23.29 -14.92 8.71
CA GLU A 215 -22.53 -15.50 7.61
C GLU A 215 -21.03 -15.39 7.82
N ILE A 216 -20.53 -14.20 8.23
CA ILE A 216 -19.10 -13.99 8.56
C ILE A 216 -18.69 -14.86 9.75
N GLU A 217 -19.48 -14.89 10.83
CA GLU A 217 -19.21 -15.76 11.98
C GLU A 217 -19.15 -17.24 11.62
N THR A 218 -20.03 -17.67 10.70
CA THR A 218 -20.05 -19.06 10.21
C THR A 218 -18.76 -19.41 9.47
N ILE A 219 -18.27 -18.51 8.63
CA ILE A 219 -16.98 -18.68 7.92
C ILE A 219 -15.84 -18.79 8.93
N PHE A 220 -15.82 -17.95 9.96
CA PHE A 220 -14.80 -18.02 11.02
C PHE A 220 -14.82 -19.36 11.75
N ARG A 221 -16.00 -19.88 12.08
CA ARG A 221 -16.13 -21.19 12.73
C ARG A 221 -15.65 -22.36 11.86
N MET A 222 -15.73 -22.23 10.53
CA MET A 222 -15.33 -23.29 9.60
C MET A 222 -13.84 -23.31 9.28
N GLY A 223 -13.16 -22.18 9.30
CA GLY A 223 -11.80 -22.07 8.75
C GLY A 223 -10.74 -21.43 9.64
N PHE A 224 -11.13 -20.60 10.59
CA PHE A 224 -10.18 -19.82 11.38
C PHE A 224 -10.09 -20.31 12.82
N ARG A 225 -9.07 -21.11 13.09
CA ARG A 225 -8.59 -21.36 14.45
C ARG A 225 -7.28 -20.58 14.65
N SER A 226 -7.34 -19.26 14.76
CA SER A 226 -6.28 -18.52 15.40
C SER A 226 -6.57 -18.52 16.91
N GLU A 227 -5.75 -19.17 17.71
CA GLU A 227 -5.85 -19.16 19.18
C GLU A 227 -5.46 -17.80 19.77
N GLU A 228 -4.94 -16.86 18.96
CA GLU A 228 -4.31 -15.64 19.44
C GLU A 228 -5.19 -14.38 19.33
N TRP A 229 -5.70 -14.05 18.13
CA TRP A 229 -6.59 -12.91 17.91
C TRP A 229 -7.85 -13.35 17.16
N VAL A 230 -8.99 -13.21 17.80
CA VAL A 230 -10.29 -13.45 17.13
C VAL A 230 -10.76 -12.12 16.54
N PRO A 231 -10.81 -11.98 15.20
CA PRO A 231 -11.24 -10.75 14.56
C PRO A 231 -12.65 -10.35 14.98
N PRO A 232 -12.87 -9.17 15.57
CA PRO A 232 -14.21 -8.72 15.91
C PRO A 232 -15.01 -8.37 14.66
N ILE A 233 -16.34 -8.62 14.71
CA ILE A 233 -17.29 -8.19 13.71
C ILE A 233 -18.09 -7.02 14.28
N MET A 234 -18.02 -5.86 13.60
CA MET A 234 -18.62 -4.61 14.05
C MET A 234 -19.74 -4.18 13.11
N LYS A 235 -20.85 -3.68 13.65
CA LYS A 235 -21.88 -3.01 12.88
C LYS A 235 -21.66 -1.51 12.91
N THR A 236 -21.76 -0.85 11.75
CA THR A 236 -21.64 0.61 11.65
C THR A 236 -22.71 1.19 10.72
N VAL A 237 -23.10 2.44 10.99
CA VAL A 237 -23.83 3.28 10.05
C VAL A 237 -22.99 4.56 9.89
N ALA A 238 -22.02 4.49 8.97
CA ALA A 238 -21.02 5.55 8.81
C ALA A 238 -21.65 6.95 8.64
N THR A 239 -22.71 7.07 7.86
CA THR A 239 -23.43 8.35 7.64
C THR A 239 -24.04 8.96 8.91
N LYS A 240 -24.24 8.16 9.96
CA LYS A 240 -24.76 8.60 11.27
C LYS A 240 -23.70 8.55 12.38
N ARG A 241 -22.46 8.16 12.04
CA ARG A 241 -21.35 7.90 12.98
C ARG A 241 -21.64 6.79 14.01
N GLU A 242 -22.68 6.01 13.81
CA GLU A 242 -23.03 4.90 14.71
C GLU A 242 -21.97 3.79 14.58
N GLY A 243 -21.45 3.30 15.72
CA GLY A 243 -20.45 2.26 15.81
C GLY A 243 -19.00 2.71 15.53
N VAL A 244 -18.77 3.98 15.15
CA VAL A 244 -17.41 4.47 14.81
C VAL A 244 -16.49 4.51 16.03
N THR A 245 -16.95 5.04 17.16
CA THR A 245 -16.15 5.08 18.41
C THR A 245 -15.76 3.68 18.85
N ALA A 246 -16.70 2.73 18.83
CA ALA A 246 -16.40 1.33 19.16
C ALA A 246 -15.42 0.68 18.15
N LEU A 247 -15.48 1.05 16.87
CA LEU A 247 -14.50 0.59 15.88
C LEU A 247 -13.09 1.13 16.20
N VAL A 248 -12.97 2.40 16.53
CA VAL A 248 -11.69 3.01 16.95
C VAL A 248 -11.12 2.31 18.17
N GLU A 249 -11.95 2.01 19.18
CA GLU A 249 -11.53 1.22 20.34
C GLU A 249 -10.98 -0.16 19.93
N LYS A 250 -11.60 -0.84 18.97
CA LYS A 250 -11.08 -2.13 18.46
C LYS A 250 -9.76 -2.00 17.72
N ILE A 251 -9.56 -0.90 16.98
CA ILE A 251 -8.26 -0.59 16.34
C ILE A 251 -7.17 -0.42 17.41
N LEU A 252 -7.46 0.34 18.46
CA LEU A 252 -6.52 0.57 19.56
C LEU A 252 -6.24 -0.72 20.34
N ASN A 253 -7.27 -1.52 20.62
CA ASN A 253 -7.11 -2.81 21.28
C ASN A 253 -6.25 -3.78 20.46
N HIS A 254 -6.42 -3.81 19.11
CA HIS A 254 -5.56 -4.63 18.26
C HIS A 254 -4.12 -4.13 18.26
N ARG A 255 -3.90 -2.82 18.25
CA ARG A 255 -2.56 -2.23 18.39
C ARG A 255 -1.90 -2.66 19.71
N GLU A 256 -2.61 -2.55 20.83
CA GLU A 256 -2.10 -2.97 22.13
C GLU A 256 -1.81 -4.47 22.21
N TYR A 257 -2.67 -5.29 21.62
CA TYR A 257 -2.45 -6.72 21.46
C TYR A 257 -1.17 -7.02 20.69
N LEU A 258 -0.95 -6.40 19.52
CA LEU A 258 0.25 -6.59 18.72
C LEU A 258 1.52 -6.15 19.46
N ILE A 259 1.46 -5.05 20.21
CA ILE A 259 2.58 -4.56 21.02
C ILE A 259 2.86 -5.53 22.16
N GLY A 260 1.84 -5.89 22.93
CA GLY A 260 1.96 -6.74 24.13
C GLY A 260 2.47 -8.15 23.81
N LYS A 261 2.16 -8.68 22.63
CA LYS A 261 2.65 -9.99 22.15
C LYS A 261 3.98 -9.90 21.37
N GLY A 262 4.53 -8.71 21.14
CA GLY A 262 5.72 -8.53 20.28
C GLY A 262 5.47 -8.73 18.79
N LEU A 263 4.23 -8.98 18.37
CA LEU A 263 3.85 -9.27 16.99
C LEU A 263 4.01 -8.06 16.07
N LEU A 264 3.86 -6.84 16.61
CA LEU A 264 4.09 -5.60 15.85
C LEU A 264 5.51 -5.56 15.28
N ARG A 265 6.51 -5.89 16.09
CA ARG A 265 7.91 -5.94 15.66
C ARG A 265 8.11 -7.01 14.58
N THR A 266 7.53 -8.18 14.75
CA THR A 266 7.62 -9.29 13.79
C THR A 266 6.98 -8.90 12.45
N LYS A 267 5.77 -8.32 12.45
CA LYS A 267 5.12 -7.80 11.23
C LYS A 267 6.02 -6.79 10.49
N ARG A 268 6.62 -5.84 11.23
CA ARG A 268 7.54 -4.83 10.66
C ARG A 268 8.83 -5.43 10.11
N MET A 269 9.42 -6.40 10.80
CA MET A 269 10.62 -7.10 10.32
C MET A 269 10.34 -7.85 9.02
N ASN A 270 9.26 -8.60 8.94
CA ASN A 270 8.85 -9.33 7.73
C ASN A 270 8.63 -8.38 6.55
N ARG A 271 7.99 -7.23 6.80
CA ARG A 271 7.77 -6.19 5.79
C ARG A 271 9.09 -5.62 5.27
N ILE A 272 10.01 -5.26 6.16
CA ILE A 272 11.34 -4.76 5.78
C ILE A 272 12.11 -5.81 4.98
N GLN A 273 12.04 -7.08 5.38
CA GLN A 273 12.69 -8.17 4.64
C GLN A 273 12.14 -8.29 3.21
N GLN A 274 10.82 -8.24 3.05
CA GLN A 274 10.19 -8.27 1.72
C GLN A 274 10.58 -7.04 0.88
N GLU A 275 10.57 -5.86 1.48
CA GLU A 275 10.98 -4.63 0.80
C GLU A 275 12.44 -4.70 0.31
N ILE A 276 13.35 -5.21 1.14
CA ILE A 276 14.76 -5.40 0.75
C ILE A 276 14.85 -6.37 -0.43
N LEU A 277 14.13 -7.50 -0.40
CA LEU A 277 14.13 -8.48 -1.50
C LEU A 277 13.57 -7.86 -2.80
N GLU A 278 12.48 -7.08 -2.71
CA GLU A 278 11.93 -6.37 -3.87
C GLU A 278 12.94 -5.36 -4.45
N MET A 279 13.60 -4.58 -3.59
CA MET A 279 14.63 -3.62 -4.04
C MET A 279 15.84 -4.31 -4.65
N VAL A 280 16.30 -5.43 -4.08
CA VAL A 280 17.41 -6.24 -4.62
C VAL A 280 17.03 -6.78 -5.99
N ASN A 281 15.86 -7.39 -6.13
CA ASN A 281 15.35 -7.93 -7.40
C ASN A 281 15.25 -6.83 -8.46
N ALA A 282 14.64 -5.69 -8.12
CA ALA A 282 14.55 -4.54 -9.04
C ALA A 282 15.93 -4.04 -9.47
N LYS A 283 16.90 -3.98 -8.56
CA LYS A 283 18.25 -3.54 -8.86
C LYS A 283 18.99 -4.54 -9.75
N ILE A 284 18.86 -5.84 -9.49
CA ILE A 284 19.43 -6.90 -10.33
C ILE A 284 18.86 -6.82 -11.74
N ILE A 285 17.53 -6.71 -11.87
CA ILE A 285 16.87 -6.59 -13.16
C ILE A 285 17.36 -5.35 -13.92
N ASN A 286 17.37 -4.19 -13.29
CA ASN A 286 17.68 -2.92 -13.94
C ASN A 286 19.18 -2.73 -14.25
N GLU A 287 20.08 -3.14 -13.34
CA GLU A 287 21.52 -2.89 -13.46
C GLU A 287 22.28 -4.04 -14.11
N ILE A 288 21.75 -5.26 -14.07
CA ILE A 288 22.42 -6.46 -14.58
C ILE A 288 21.67 -7.02 -15.79
N ILE A 289 20.38 -7.33 -15.62
CA ILE A 289 19.63 -8.04 -16.66
C ILE A 289 19.33 -7.12 -17.85
N ILE A 290 18.78 -5.92 -17.63
CA ILE A 290 18.40 -5.01 -18.71
C ILE A 290 19.60 -4.57 -19.58
N PRO A 291 20.75 -4.16 -19.04
CA PRO A 291 21.91 -3.79 -19.88
C PRO A 291 22.51 -4.96 -20.68
N ILE A 292 22.45 -6.19 -20.15
CA ILE A 292 22.90 -7.40 -20.84
C ILE A 292 21.86 -7.86 -21.86
N ARG A 293 20.63 -7.45 -21.68
CA ARG A 293 19.47 -7.83 -22.47
C ARG A 293 19.54 -7.34 -23.92
N GLU A 294 20.05 -6.18 -24.22
CA GLU A 294 20.05 -5.65 -25.58
C GLU A 294 20.82 -6.51 -26.62
N PRO A 295 21.93 -7.20 -26.30
CA PRO A 295 22.56 -8.12 -27.25
C PRO A 295 21.95 -9.53 -27.29
N TYR A 296 21.23 -9.98 -26.24
CA TYR A 296 20.83 -11.39 -26.06
C TYR A 296 19.31 -11.59 -26.04
N ILE A 297 18.49 -10.54 -26.24
CA ILE A 297 17.05 -10.72 -26.21
C ILE A 297 16.57 -11.43 -27.45
N VAL A 298 15.78 -12.38 -27.10
CA VAL A 298 14.80 -13.12 -27.90
C VAL A 298 14.63 -12.48 -29.27
N SER A 299 15.57 -12.81 -30.20
CA SER A 299 15.45 -12.33 -31.57
C SER A 299 14.15 -12.87 -32.17
N GLU A 300 13.58 -12.15 -33.14
CA GLU A 300 12.38 -12.64 -33.87
C GLU A 300 12.55 -14.08 -34.36
N LYS A 301 13.76 -14.43 -34.79
CA LYS A 301 14.13 -15.79 -35.20
C LYS A 301 14.00 -16.80 -34.06
N LEU A 302 14.42 -16.45 -32.85
CA LEU A 302 14.31 -17.34 -31.68
C LEU A 302 12.83 -17.50 -31.27
N LEU A 303 12.04 -16.42 -31.34
CA LEU A 303 10.58 -16.50 -31.13
C LEU A 303 9.90 -17.39 -32.17
N ASP A 304 10.27 -17.27 -33.43
CA ASP A 304 9.77 -18.13 -34.50
C ASP A 304 10.13 -19.61 -34.25
N ASP A 305 11.36 -19.90 -33.83
CA ASP A 305 11.78 -21.27 -33.49
C ASP A 305 10.98 -21.86 -32.35
N ILE A 306 10.62 -21.04 -31.31
CA ILE A 306 9.76 -21.46 -30.20
C ILE A 306 8.31 -21.66 -30.67
N VAL A 307 7.76 -20.74 -31.44
CA VAL A 307 6.38 -20.83 -31.98
C VAL A 307 6.27 -22.07 -32.88
N LEU A 308 7.28 -22.33 -33.71
CA LEU A 308 7.33 -23.49 -34.59
C LEU A 308 7.75 -24.80 -33.90
N ARG A 309 7.88 -24.79 -32.56
CA ARG A 309 8.23 -25.96 -31.74
C ARG A 309 9.60 -26.59 -32.08
N ARG A 310 10.52 -25.81 -32.66
CA ARG A 310 11.91 -26.21 -32.94
C ARG A 310 12.80 -26.07 -31.71
N LYS A 311 12.49 -25.13 -30.83
CA LYS A 311 13.09 -24.94 -29.52
C LYS A 311 11.96 -24.85 -28.48
N ASP A 312 12.25 -25.25 -27.26
CA ASP A 312 11.35 -25.09 -26.13
C ASP A 312 11.74 -23.87 -25.28
N PRO A 313 10.77 -23.21 -24.63
CA PRO A 313 11.06 -21.99 -23.84
C PRO A 313 11.89 -22.28 -22.58
N TYR A 314 11.89 -23.50 -22.07
CA TYR A 314 12.62 -23.86 -20.83
C TYR A 314 14.12 -23.91 -21.10
N SER A 315 14.55 -24.67 -22.12
CA SER A 315 15.97 -24.74 -22.52
C SER A 315 16.51 -23.38 -22.96
N VAL A 316 15.68 -22.57 -23.64
CA VAL A 316 16.05 -21.20 -24.02
C VAL A 316 16.23 -20.32 -22.78
N THR A 317 15.40 -20.48 -21.76
CA THR A 317 15.54 -19.72 -20.51
C THR A 317 16.84 -20.10 -19.79
N GLU A 318 17.18 -21.39 -19.71
CA GLU A 318 18.44 -21.88 -19.14
C GLU A 318 19.65 -21.31 -19.88
N GLU A 319 19.65 -21.37 -21.23
CA GLU A 319 20.70 -20.80 -22.08
C GLU A 319 20.89 -19.28 -21.82
N ILE A 320 19.80 -18.51 -21.69
CA ILE A 320 19.85 -17.08 -21.40
C ILE A 320 20.41 -16.83 -20.02
N VAL A 321 19.98 -17.58 -19.00
CA VAL A 321 20.45 -17.44 -17.62
C VAL A 321 21.94 -17.75 -17.52
N ASP A 322 22.41 -18.83 -18.15
CA ASP A 322 23.82 -19.21 -18.16
C ASP A 322 24.68 -18.13 -18.82
N ASN A 323 24.22 -17.56 -19.96
CA ASN A 323 24.91 -16.46 -20.62
C ASN A 323 24.99 -15.21 -19.73
N ILE A 324 23.93 -14.89 -18.97
CA ILE A 324 23.92 -13.78 -18.02
C ILE A 324 24.94 -14.02 -16.90
N ILE A 325 24.97 -15.23 -16.33
CA ILE A 325 25.90 -15.60 -15.27
C ILE A 325 27.35 -15.52 -15.76
N GLU A 326 27.65 -16.05 -16.96
CA GLU A 326 28.99 -15.94 -17.55
C GLU A 326 29.41 -14.49 -17.82
N ALA A 327 28.49 -13.68 -18.38
CA ALA A 327 28.78 -12.26 -18.63
C ALA A 327 29.07 -11.49 -17.33
N PHE A 328 28.34 -11.82 -16.26
CA PHE A 328 28.58 -11.25 -14.93
C PHE A 328 29.93 -11.66 -14.35
N GLN A 329 30.32 -12.92 -14.49
CA GLN A 329 31.62 -13.43 -14.01
C GLN A 329 32.80 -12.82 -14.78
N ARG A 330 32.64 -12.46 -16.06
CA ARG A 330 33.67 -11.82 -16.89
C ARG A 330 33.74 -10.31 -16.68
N SER A 331 32.76 -9.71 -16.02
CA SER A 331 32.75 -8.25 -15.76
C SER A 331 33.73 -7.88 -14.63
N PRO A 332 34.61 -6.87 -14.81
CA PRO A 332 35.55 -6.45 -13.77
C PRO A 332 34.93 -5.99 -12.45
N LYS A 333 33.60 -5.71 -12.46
CA LYS A 333 32.82 -5.35 -11.26
C LYS A 333 32.29 -6.55 -10.48
N GLY A 334 32.28 -7.77 -11.07
CA GLY A 334 31.68 -8.95 -10.46
C GLY A 334 32.55 -9.67 -9.44
N VAL A 335 33.87 -9.51 -9.48
CA VAL A 335 34.81 -10.35 -8.69
C VAL A 335 35.28 -9.69 -7.38
N ASN A 336 35.16 -8.37 -7.21
CA ASN A 336 35.81 -7.66 -6.09
C ASN A 336 34.91 -7.11 -4.98
N GLN A 337 33.60 -7.42 -4.94
CA GLN A 337 32.71 -6.83 -3.92
C GLN A 337 31.84 -7.86 -3.13
N ILE A 338 31.99 -9.15 -3.32
CA ILE A 338 31.20 -10.17 -2.55
C ILE A 338 31.99 -10.73 -1.34
N GLY A 339 33.12 -10.15 -0.99
CA GLY A 339 33.99 -10.64 0.08
C GLY A 339 34.57 -9.57 0.98
N LYS A 340 33.75 -8.70 1.56
CA LYS A 340 34.16 -7.93 2.77
C LYS A 340 32.93 -7.58 3.61
#